data_01a9cd7a2c909c2c7eafe87fe669e02e
#
_entry.id   01a9cd7a2c909c2c7eafe87fe669e02e
#
_cell.length_a   1.000
_cell.length_b   1.000
_cell.length_c   1.000
_cell.angle_alpha   90.00
_cell.angle_beta   90.00
_cell.angle_gamma   90.00
#
_symmetry.space_group_name_H-M   'P 1'
#
loop_
_entity.id
_entity.type
_entity.pdbx_description
1 polymer ?
#
loop_
_entity_poly.entity_id
_entity_poly.type
_entity_poly.pdbx_seq_one_letter_code
_entity_poly.pdbx_strand_id
1 'polypeptide(L)'
;MMNYSEAWKINKDLKIPYTEQLVRNIRWSIFTGEVRWTEKLPPIRTLADDLGVSVNTVRNAYKQLEQQEMVVTRPHCGTIVLTESMDKRQMEEELITSIKNALYYRLSIDEVRAIVDKVLQEAGESKKKSVIFVYEEECIGHRFAMQIADEADVEVEEVRLDCLQDYLEEHRNQIEHLDAIITTYFLYAQVRSIARSYQPIIYGMTVEVAPSVIDAIGALEAGSMVAVICRKDESAGAFSNLVQRIRPDLEVDVYHEDKCSEWRNIAEKAAILCASPALTEQISQSECFVPVYEMWDRINEQSMNMLKDYLH
;
A
#
# COMPACT_ATOMS: atom_id res chain seq x y z
N MET A 1 -16.61 4.82 15.24
CA MET A 1 -17.04 3.66 14.45
C MET A 1 -17.07 4.11 13.00
N MET A 2 -16.28 3.50 12.13
CA MET A 2 -16.17 3.90 10.73
C MET A 2 -17.51 3.77 10.01
N ASN A 3 -17.87 4.78 9.21
CA ASN A 3 -19.03 4.70 8.34
C ASN A 3 -18.62 4.05 7.01
N TYR A 4 -18.70 2.72 6.93
CA TYR A 4 -18.28 1.95 5.76
C TYR A 4 -19.04 2.31 4.47
N SER A 5 -20.29 2.75 4.59
CA SER A 5 -21.10 3.14 3.42
C SER A 5 -20.58 4.41 2.75
N GLU A 6 -19.94 5.27 3.51
CA GLU A 6 -19.34 6.51 3.01
C GLU A 6 -17.91 6.29 2.50
N ALA A 7 -17.12 5.53 3.27
CA ALA A 7 -15.72 5.24 2.92
C ALA A 7 -15.58 4.34 1.68
N TRP A 8 -16.51 3.38 1.50
CA TRP A 8 -16.47 2.40 0.40
C TRP A 8 -17.52 2.64 -0.66
N LYS A 9 -17.98 3.89 -0.79
CA LYS A 9 -19.00 4.28 -1.78
C LYS A 9 -18.59 3.83 -3.18
N ILE A 10 -19.55 3.23 -3.89
CA ILE A 10 -19.39 2.80 -5.27
C ILE A 10 -19.87 3.91 -6.20
N ASN A 11 -18.99 4.32 -7.11
CA ASN A 11 -19.39 5.23 -8.18
C ASN A 11 -19.99 4.42 -9.33
N LYS A 12 -21.30 4.61 -9.55
CA LYS A 12 -22.08 3.86 -10.57
C LYS A 12 -21.82 4.34 -12.00
N ASP A 13 -21.21 5.52 -12.15
CA ASP A 13 -20.96 6.16 -13.45
C ASP A 13 -19.61 5.74 -14.03
N LEU A 14 -18.73 5.14 -13.20
CA LEU A 14 -17.46 4.61 -13.66
C LEU A 14 -17.66 3.29 -14.43
N LYS A 15 -16.94 3.12 -15.54
CA LYS A 15 -16.90 1.87 -16.32
C LYS A 15 -16.13 0.73 -15.63
N ILE A 16 -15.79 0.88 -14.34
CA ILE A 16 -15.07 -0.09 -13.53
C ILE A 16 -16.09 -1.00 -12.82
N PRO A 17 -15.92 -2.33 -12.84
CA PRO A 17 -16.81 -3.25 -12.15
C PRO A 17 -16.95 -2.92 -10.66
N TYR A 18 -18.15 -2.96 -10.11
CA TYR A 18 -18.41 -2.64 -8.69
C TYR A 18 -17.61 -3.50 -7.71
N THR A 19 -17.36 -4.77 -8.07
CA THR A 19 -16.51 -5.67 -7.28
C THR A 19 -15.10 -5.12 -7.14
N GLU A 20 -14.54 -4.65 -8.24
CA GLU A 20 -13.17 -4.12 -8.30
C GLU A 20 -13.05 -2.78 -7.54
N GLN A 21 -14.03 -1.88 -7.72
CA GLN A 21 -14.10 -0.66 -6.92
C GLN A 21 -14.13 -0.98 -5.42
N LEU A 22 -14.95 -1.96 -5.02
CA LEU A 22 -15.08 -2.33 -3.62
C LEU A 22 -13.79 -2.96 -3.07
N VAL A 23 -13.15 -3.87 -3.82
CA VAL A 23 -11.86 -4.44 -3.43
C VAL A 23 -10.82 -3.35 -3.20
N ARG A 24 -10.73 -2.38 -4.12
CA ARG A 24 -9.81 -1.26 -4.02
C ARG A 24 -10.08 -0.39 -2.80
N ASN A 25 -11.35 -0.04 -2.55
CA ASN A 25 -11.73 0.82 -1.42
C ASN A 25 -11.43 0.12 -0.08
N ILE A 26 -11.74 -1.17 0.06
CA ILE A 26 -11.44 -1.94 1.28
C ILE A 26 -9.93 -2.05 1.47
N ARG A 27 -9.19 -2.38 0.42
CA ARG A 27 -7.72 -2.44 0.44
C ARG A 27 -7.12 -1.12 0.91
N TRP A 28 -7.59 -0.01 0.36
CA TRP A 28 -7.16 1.32 0.78
C TRP A 28 -7.39 1.54 2.27
N SER A 29 -8.60 1.27 2.76
CA SER A 29 -8.92 1.46 4.18
C SER A 29 -8.09 0.57 5.12
N ILE A 30 -7.68 -0.62 4.67
CA ILE A 30 -6.76 -1.48 5.43
C ILE A 30 -5.37 -0.85 5.47
N PHE A 31 -4.85 -0.39 4.34
CA PHE A 31 -3.51 0.22 4.27
C PHE A 31 -3.41 1.58 4.96
N THR A 32 -4.47 2.37 4.96
CA THR A 32 -4.51 3.65 5.69
C THR A 32 -4.77 3.47 7.19
N GLY A 33 -4.99 2.23 7.65
CA GLY A 33 -5.32 1.97 9.04
C GLY A 33 -6.74 2.41 9.45
N GLU A 34 -7.57 2.87 8.50
CA GLU A 34 -9.00 3.17 8.75
C GLU A 34 -9.75 1.91 9.20
N VAL A 35 -9.39 0.76 8.65
CA VAL A 35 -9.81 -0.56 9.11
C VAL A 35 -8.61 -1.26 9.74
N ARG A 36 -8.72 -1.54 11.03
CA ARG A 36 -7.61 -2.10 11.79
C ARG A 36 -7.42 -3.59 11.45
N TRP A 37 -6.20 -4.03 11.57
CA TRP A 37 -5.85 -5.44 11.54
C TRP A 37 -6.60 -6.18 12.65
N THR A 38 -7.05 -7.40 12.39
CA THR A 38 -7.99 -8.18 13.21
C THR A 38 -9.41 -7.62 13.31
N GLU A 39 -9.68 -6.46 12.69
CA GLU A 39 -11.03 -5.90 12.70
C GLU A 39 -11.97 -6.76 11.84
N LYS A 40 -13.19 -6.88 12.30
CA LYS A 40 -14.23 -7.63 11.60
C LYS A 40 -14.91 -6.72 10.57
N LEU A 41 -14.84 -7.13 9.31
CA LEU A 41 -15.56 -6.46 8.24
C LEU A 41 -17.07 -6.62 8.38
N PRO A 42 -17.87 -5.69 7.85
CA PRO A 42 -19.32 -5.77 7.87
C PRO A 42 -19.83 -7.08 7.24
N PRO A 43 -20.95 -7.63 7.72
CA PRO A 43 -21.59 -8.77 7.08
C PRO A 43 -21.95 -8.45 5.63
N ILE A 44 -21.75 -9.44 4.74
CA ILE A 44 -21.92 -9.27 3.28
C ILE A 44 -23.30 -8.66 2.93
N ARG A 45 -24.37 -9.09 3.60
CA ARG A 45 -25.71 -8.58 3.31
C ARG A 45 -25.87 -7.13 3.75
N THR A 46 -25.43 -6.80 4.95
CA THR A 46 -25.45 -5.43 5.50
C THR A 46 -24.69 -4.48 4.59
N LEU A 47 -23.45 -4.84 4.21
CA LEU A 47 -22.64 -3.99 3.34
C LEU A 47 -23.25 -3.84 1.94
N ALA A 48 -23.88 -4.90 1.41
CA ALA A 48 -24.55 -4.84 0.12
C ALA A 48 -25.75 -3.86 0.14
N ASP A 49 -26.54 -3.92 1.21
CA ASP A 49 -27.68 -3.02 1.42
C ASP A 49 -27.21 -1.56 1.60
N ASP A 50 -26.16 -1.35 2.42
CA ASP A 50 -25.60 -0.02 2.71
C ASP A 50 -25.02 0.66 1.45
N LEU A 51 -24.38 -0.12 0.57
CA LEU A 51 -23.77 0.38 -0.67
C LEU A 51 -24.73 0.38 -1.87
N GLY A 52 -25.92 -0.21 -1.73
CA GLY A 52 -26.89 -0.34 -2.83
C GLY A 52 -26.36 -1.19 -3.99
N VAL A 53 -25.61 -2.26 -3.69
CA VAL A 53 -25.06 -3.21 -4.65
C VAL A 53 -25.58 -4.63 -4.41
N SER A 54 -25.32 -5.55 -5.34
CA SER A 54 -25.74 -6.94 -5.16
C SER A 54 -24.91 -7.65 -4.07
N VAL A 55 -25.55 -8.58 -3.35
CA VAL A 55 -24.88 -9.47 -2.39
C VAL A 55 -23.71 -10.22 -3.03
N ASN A 56 -23.83 -10.56 -4.32
CA ASN A 56 -22.78 -11.22 -5.07
C ASN A 56 -21.58 -10.31 -5.33
N THR A 57 -21.79 -9.01 -5.52
CA THR A 57 -20.70 -8.03 -5.66
C THR A 57 -19.82 -8.02 -4.41
N VAL A 58 -20.44 -7.91 -3.23
CA VAL A 58 -19.70 -7.89 -1.96
C VAL A 58 -19.04 -9.25 -1.69
N ARG A 59 -19.74 -10.37 -1.97
CA ARG A 59 -19.17 -11.71 -1.81
C ARG A 59 -17.92 -11.90 -2.67
N ASN A 60 -18.00 -11.48 -3.92
CA ASN A 60 -16.86 -11.59 -4.84
C ASN A 60 -15.70 -10.69 -4.42
N ALA A 61 -15.98 -9.49 -3.91
CA ALA A 61 -14.94 -8.60 -3.38
C ALA A 61 -14.24 -9.24 -2.16
N TYR A 62 -14.99 -9.75 -1.19
CA TYR A 62 -14.40 -10.43 -0.04
C TYR A 62 -13.59 -11.68 -0.44
N LYS A 63 -14.09 -12.44 -1.43
CA LYS A 63 -13.36 -13.60 -1.96
C LYS A 63 -12.05 -13.20 -2.64
N GLN A 64 -12.02 -12.08 -3.38
CA GLN A 64 -10.79 -11.57 -3.98
C GLN A 64 -9.79 -11.10 -2.91
N LEU A 65 -10.25 -10.40 -1.88
CA LEU A 65 -9.41 -10.01 -0.74
C LEU A 65 -8.90 -11.24 0.04
N GLU A 66 -9.70 -12.31 0.15
CA GLU A 66 -9.29 -13.57 0.76
C GLU A 66 -8.26 -14.32 -0.09
N GLN A 67 -8.39 -14.30 -1.42
CA GLN A 67 -7.39 -14.82 -2.35
C GLN A 67 -6.06 -14.05 -2.29
N GLN A 68 -6.13 -12.76 -1.95
CA GLN A 68 -4.98 -11.89 -1.71
C GLN A 68 -4.46 -12.01 -0.26
N GLU A 69 -5.04 -12.92 0.52
CA GLU A 69 -4.70 -13.18 1.94
C GLU A 69 -4.78 -11.93 2.85
N MET A 70 -5.53 -10.91 2.43
CA MET A 70 -5.77 -9.70 3.22
C MET A 70 -6.84 -9.88 4.28
N VAL A 71 -7.74 -10.83 4.07
CA VAL A 71 -8.83 -11.16 5.00
C VAL A 71 -9.01 -12.68 5.06
N VAL A 72 -9.63 -13.16 6.13
CA VAL A 72 -10.07 -14.56 6.26
C VAL A 72 -11.54 -14.60 6.65
N THR A 73 -12.31 -15.43 5.97
CA THR A 73 -13.71 -15.68 6.31
C THR A 73 -13.83 -16.95 7.14
N ARG A 74 -14.30 -16.83 8.38
CA ARG A 74 -14.53 -17.96 9.28
C ARG A 74 -16.02 -18.20 9.49
N PRO A 75 -16.50 -19.45 9.45
CA PRO A 75 -17.90 -19.78 9.77
C PRO A 75 -18.28 -19.21 11.15
N HIS A 76 -19.44 -18.58 11.23
CA HIS A 76 -19.98 -17.95 12.44
C HIS A 76 -19.19 -16.77 13.01
N CYS A 77 -17.96 -16.53 12.56
CA CYS A 77 -17.12 -15.39 12.99
C CYS A 77 -17.17 -14.22 12.03
N GLY A 78 -17.45 -14.46 10.74
CA GLY A 78 -17.44 -13.43 9.68
C GLY A 78 -16.07 -13.28 9.02
N THR A 79 -15.91 -12.20 8.28
CA THR A 79 -14.66 -11.87 7.57
C THR A 79 -13.82 -10.95 8.45
N ILE A 80 -12.57 -11.30 8.67
CA ILE A 80 -11.63 -10.62 9.58
C ILE A 80 -10.41 -10.23 8.77
N VAL A 81 -9.88 -9.03 8.97
CA VAL A 81 -8.64 -8.55 8.37
C VAL A 81 -7.46 -9.34 8.96
N LEU A 82 -6.64 -9.94 8.10
CA LEU A 82 -5.46 -10.70 8.53
C LEU A 82 -4.33 -9.75 8.92
N THR A 83 -3.67 -10.03 10.05
CA THR A 83 -2.36 -9.46 10.35
C THR A 83 -1.29 -10.36 9.76
N GLU A 84 -0.27 -9.78 9.14
CA GLU A 84 0.92 -10.54 8.74
C GLU A 84 1.97 -10.61 9.84
N SER A 85 1.92 -9.71 10.81
CA SER A 85 2.77 -9.83 11.98
C SER A 85 2.30 -11.00 12.84
N MET A 86 3.19 -11.90 13.19
CA MET A 86 3.00 -12.77 14.36
C MET A 86 2.43 -11.90 15.47
N ASP A 87 1.25 -12.29 15.99
CA ASP A 87 0.58 -11.50 17.02
C ASP A 87 1.60 -11.22 18.11
N LYS A 88 1.91 -9.94 18.35
CA LYS A 88 2.84 -9.50 19.41
C LYS A 88 2.58 -10.27 20.70
N ARG A 89 1.33 -10.62 20.92
CA ARG A 89 0.85 -11.44 22.02
C ARG A 89 1.32 -12.90 21.95
N GLN A 90 1.38 -13.48 20.75
CA GLN A 90 1.88 -14.85 20.57
C GLN A 90 3.40 -14.90 20.79
N MET A 91 4.13 -13.91 20.30
CA MET A 91 5.58 -13.78 20.57
C MET A 91 5.86 -13.55 22.05
N GLU A 92 5.05 -12.73 22.72
CA GLU A 92 5.15 -12.52 24.17
C GLU A 92 4.91 -13.82 24.95
N GLU A 93 3.90 -14.61 24.57
CA GLU A 93 3.62 -15.92 25.17
C GLU A 93 4.75 -16.95 24.92
N GLU A 94 5.34 -16.95 23.73
CA GLU A 94 6.49 -17.79 23.40
C GLU A 94 7.74 -17.39 24.19
N LEU A 95 8.01 -16.10 24.33
CA LEU A 95 9.11 -15.59 25.15
C LEU A 95 8.93 -15.96 26.63
N ILE A 96 7.73 -15.74 27.17
CA ILE A 96 7.37 -16.14 28.54
C ILE A 96 7.57 -17.64 28.73
N THR A 97 7.16 -18.45 27.77
CA THR A 97 7.31 -19.90 27.81
C THR A 97 8.79 -20.32 27.79
N SER A 98 9.60 -19.65 26.94
CA SER A 98 11.04 -19.91 26.87
C SER A 98 11.76 -19.58 28.19
N ILE A 99 11.41 -18.43 28.79
CA ILE A 99 11.94 -18.05 30.12
C ILE A 99 11.54 -19.04 31.20
N LYS A 100 10.28 -19.49 31.24
CA LYS A 100 9.80 -20.51 32.18
C LYS A 100 10.54 -21.83 32.02
N ASN A 101 10.78 -22.26 30.78
CA ASN A 101 11.56 -23.45 30.46
C ASN A 101 13.01 -23.32 30.95
N ALA A 102 13.66 -22.19 30.74
CA ALA A 102 15.02 -21.92 31.21
C ALA A 102 15.11 -22.08 32.74
N LEU A 103 14.16 -21.51 33.48
CA LEU A 103 14.06 -21.65 34.94
C LEU A 103 13.76 -23.10 35.37
N TYR A 104 12.92 -23.84 34.63
CA TYR A 104 12.64 -25.26 34.88
C TYR A 104 13.88 -26.12 34.71
N TYR A 105 14.74 -25.85 33.73
CA TYR A 105 16.02 -26.51 33.50
C TYR A 105 17.15 -25.96 34.38
N ARG A 106 16.79 -25.31 35.51
CA ARG A 106 17.65 -24.84 36.60
C ARG A 106 18.61 -23.69 36.27
N LEU A 107 18.36 -22.92 35.23
CA LEU A 107 19.01 -21.59 35.14
C LEU A 107 18.49 -20.71 36.28
N SER A 108 19.39 -20.03 36.96
CA SER A 108 19.04 -19.05 37.98
C SER A 108 18.41 -17.79 37.31
N ILE A 109 17.69 -17.00 38.08
CA ILE A 109 17.12 -15.73 37.60
C ILE A 109 18.23 -14.80 37.06
N ASP A 110 19.40 -14.79 37.74
CA ASP A 110 20.51 -13.93 37.33
C ASP A 110 21.15 -14.42 36.04
N GLU A 111 21.23 -15.73 35.78
CA GLU A 111 21.69 -16.25 34.47
C GLU A 111 20.71 -15.94 33.35
N VAL A 112 19.40 -16.08 33.59
CA VAL A 112 18.38 -15.71 32.63
C VAL A 112 18.45 -14.21 32.30
N ARG A 113 18.60 -13.38 33.35
CA ARG A 113 18.76 -11.92 33.16
C ARG A 113 20.00 -11.59 32.35
N ALA A 114 21.16 -12.21 32.67
CA ALA A 114 22.40 -11.98 31.95
C ALA A 114 22.31 -12.39 30.46
N ILE A 115 21.56 -13.45 30.15
CA ILE A 115 21.31 -13.87 28.75
C ILE A 115 20.42 -12.86 28.04
N VAL A 116 19.33 -12.40 28.69
CA VAL A 116 18.44 -11.38 28.11
C VAL A 116 19.20 -10.07 27.91
N ASP A 117 19.95 -9.62 28.91
CA ASP A 117 20.75 -8.38 28.81
C ASP A 117 21.78 -8.47 27.68
N LYS A 118 22.45 -9.63 27.52
CA LYS A 118 23.38 -9.88 26.43
C LYS A 118 22.68 -9.78 25.07
N VAL A 119 21.52 -10.43 24.90
CA VAL A 119 20.74 -10.37 23.66
C VAL A 119 20.27 -8.94 23.37
N LEU A 120 19.81 -8.22 24.40
CA LEU A 120 19.41 -6.80 24.26
C LEU A 120 20.60 -5.90 23.95
N GLN A 121 21.79 -6.18 24.49
CA GLN A 121 23.00 -5.44 24.21
C GLN A 121 23.52 -5.71 22.78
N GLU A 122 23.47 -6.98 22.32
CA GLU A 122 23.77 -7.36 20.94
C GLU A 122 22.75 -6.78 19.94
N ALA A 123 21.46 -6.68 20.33
CA ALA A 123 20.42 -6.02 19.57
C ALA A 123 20.51 -4.48 19.62
N GLY A 124 21.04 -3.92 20.72
CA GLY A 124 21.24 -2.48 20.93
C GLY A 124 22.52 -1.93 20.29
N GLU A 125 23.48 -2.78 19.89
CA GLU A 125 24.54 -2.44 18.92
C GLU A 125 23.93 -2.49 17.52
N SER A 126 23.01 -1.58 17.30
CA SER A 126 22.07 -1.49 16.22
C SER A 126 22.75 -1.56 14.85
N LYS A 127 22.83 -2.76 14.28
CA LYS A 127 22.77 -2.85 12.83
C LYS A 127 21.46 -2.21 12.41
N LYS A 128 21.51 -1.14 11.62
CA LYS A 128 20.27 -0.57 11.07
C LYS A 128 19.41 -1.69 10.50
N LYS A 129 18.13 -1.63 10.72
CA LYS A 129 17.18 -2.56 10.12
C LYS A 129 17.38 -2.57 8.63
N SER A 130 17.38 -3.75 8.02
CA SER A 130 17.59 -3.92 6.58
C SER A 130 16.26 -4.26 5.92
N VAL A 131 15.85 -3.42 4.99
CA VAL A 131 14.60 -3.59 4.24
C VAL A 131 14.88 -3.49 2.75
N ILE A 132 14.06 -4.15 1.94
CA ILE A 132 14.04 -3.90 0.50
C ILE A 132 12.80 -3.09 0.14
N PHE A 133 12.98 -2.11 -0.73
CA PHE A 133 11.87 -1.35 -1.30
C PHE A 133 11.64 -1.78 -2.74
N VAL A 134 10.45 -2.37 -2.98
CA VAL A 134 10.07 -2.87 -4.32
C VAL A 134 9.26 -1.82 -5.05
N TYR A 135 9.73 -1.45 -6.23
CA TYR A 135 9.15 -0.42 -7.08
C TYR A 135 9.06 -0.87 -8.54
N GLU A 136 8.37 -0.11 -9.36
CA GLU A 136 8.22 -0.36 -10.80
C GLU A 136 8.90 0.74 -11.64
N GLU A 137 8.75 2.01 -11.23
CA GLU A 137 9.34 3.17 -11.92
C GLU A 137 10.53 3.71 -11.11
N GLU A 138 11.70 3.77 -11.74
CA GLU A 138 12.99 4.07 -11.10
C GLU A 138 13.02 5.43 -10.38
N CYS A 139 12.46 6.46 -11.02
CA CYS A 139 12.42 7.80 -10.43
C CYS A 139 11.56 7.89 -9.15
N ILE A 140 10.44 7.15 -9.08
CA ILE A 140 9.63 7.03 -7.86
C ILE A 140 10.35 6.14 -6.85
N GLY A 141 10.92 5.03 -7.32
CA GLY A 141 11.60 4.05 -6.49
C GLY A 141 12.64 4.70 -5.61
N HIS A 142 13.58 5.40 -6.23
CA HIS A 142 14.66 6.08 -5.53
C HIS A 142 14.16 7.13 -4.52
N ARG A 143 13.20 7.98 -4.91
CA ARG A 143 12.65 9.02 -4.03
C ARG A 143 11.99 8.44 -2.77
N PHE A 144 11.19 7.39 -2.94
CA PHE A 144 10.51 6.76 -1.80
C PHE A 144 11.45 5.92 -0.94
N ALA A 145 12.45 5.24 -1.56
CA ALA A 145 13.49 4.54 -0.83
C ALA A 145 14.29 5.50 0.07
N MET A 146 14.67 6.67 -0.46
CA MET A 146 15.34 7.70 0.34
C MET A 146 14.45 8.21 1.48
N GLN A 147 13.17 8.47 1.21
CA GLN A 147 12.24 8.89 2.26
C GLN A 147 12.12 7.84 3.38
N ILE A 148 12.05 6.55 3.02
CA ILE A 148 12.00 5.44 3.99
C ILE A 148 13.30 5.40 4.80
N ALA A 149 14.45 5.46 4.12
CA ALA A 149 15.75 5.41 4.79
C ALA A 149 15.93 6.54 5.79
N ASP A 150 15.58 7.77 5.41
CA ASP A 150 15.77 8.95 6.23
C ASP A 150 14.77 9.01 7.40
N GLU A 151 13.49 8.72 7.13
CA GLU A 151 12.46 8.88 8.14
C GLU A 151 12.35 7.69 9.10
N ALA A 152 12.63 6.45 8.64
CA ALA A 152 12.57 5.24 9.47
C ALA A 152 13.93 4.80 10.02
N ASP A 153 15.03 5.50 9.69
CA ASP A 153 16.41 5.19 10.09
C ASP A 153 16.83 3.74 9.79
N VAL A 154 16.57 3.30 8.56
CA VAL A 154 16.82 1.93 8.08
C VAL A 154 17.73 1.92 6.86
N GLU A 155 18.38 0.77 6.60
CA GLU A 155 19.06 0.51 5.33
C GLU A 155 18.04 0.00 4.32
N VAL A 156 17.90 0.72 3.19
CA VAL A 156 16.94 0.38 2.13
C VAL A 156 17.70 -0.08 0.89
N GLU A 157 17.44 -1.29 0.46
CA GLU A 157 17.89 -1.78 -0.84
C GLU A 157 16.74 -1.65 -1.86
N GLU A 158 17.04 -1.11 -3.01
CA GLU A 158 16.06 -0.84 -4.06
C GLU A 158 15.99 -2.03 -5.02
N VAL A 159 14.80 -2.62 -5.18
CA VAL A 159 14.58 -3.77 -6.07
C VAL A 159 13.43 -3.47 -7.02
N ARG A 160 13.67 -3.58 -8.33
CA ARG A 160 12.58 -3.46 -9.31
C ARG A 160 11.67 -4.67 -9.25
N LEU A 161 10.38 -4.45 -9.45
CA LEU A 161 9.37 -5.51 -9.40
C LEU A 161 9.64 -6.67 -10.39
N ASP A 162 10.12 -6.36 -11.59
CA ASP A 162 10.46 -7.36 -12.59
C ASP A 162 11.70 -8.19 -12.26
N CYS A 163 12.59 -7.68 -11.39
CA CYS A 163 13.78 -8.36 -10.88
C CYS A 163 13.52 -9.07 -9.53
N LEU A 164 12.37 -8.86 -8.89
CA LEU A 164 12.12 -9.35 -7.54
C LEU A 164 12.24 -10.86 -7.40
N GLN A 165 11.73 -11.63 -8.38
CA GLN A 165 11.81 -13.09 -8.36
C GLN A 165 13.26 -13.56 -8.34
N ASP A 166 14.08 -13.06 -9.27
CA ASP A 166 15.50 -13.43 -9.39
C ASP A 166 16.27 -13.00 -8.14
N TYR A 167 16.02 -11.78 -7.64
CA TYR A 167 16.59 -11.27 -6.40
C TYR A 167 16.32 -12.19 -5.21
N LEU A 168 15.07 -12.62 -5.02
CA LEU A 168 14.70 -13.52 -3.92
C LEU A 168 15.34 -14.91 -4.06
N GLU A 169 15.55 -15.40 -5.28
CA GLU A 169 16.22 -16.68 -5.52
C GLU A 169 17.71 -16.60 -5.21
N GLU A 170 18.39 -15.55 -5.65
CA GLU A 170 19.82 -15.32 -5.41
C GLU A 170 20.13 -15.08 -3.93
N HIS A 171 19.28 -14.35 -3.21
CA HIS A 171 19.49 -13.96 -1.81
C HIS A 171 18.71 -14.84 -0.81
N ARG A 172 18.31 -16.04 -1.19
CA ARG A 172 17.46 -16.93 -0.39
C ARG A 172 17.89 -17.09 1.08
N ASN A 173 19.21 -17.21 1.31
CA ASN A 173 19.77 -17.38 2.65
C ASN A 173 19.83 -16.07 3.46
N GLN A 174 19.62 -14.93 2.83
CA GLN A 174 19.66 -13.60 3.46
C GLN A 174 18.26 -13.07 3.77
N ILE A 175 17.22 -13.62 3.11
CA ILE A 175 15.83 -13.20 3.31
C ILE A 175 15.38 -13.43 4.76
N GLU A 176 15.90 -14.46 5.44
CA GLU A 176 15.63 -14.72 6.87
C GLU A 176 16.16 -13.59 7.79
N HIS A 177 17.09 -12.76 7.31
CA HIS A 177 17.65 -11.62 8.02
C HIS A 177 17.08 -10.27 7.56
N LEU A 178 16.18 -10.30 6.60
CA LEU A 178 15.48 -9.12 6.11
C LEU A 178 14.34 -8.77 7.05
N ASP A 179 14.31 -7.53 7.54
CA ASP A 179 13.27 -7.10 8.48
C ASP A 179 11.92 -6.94 7.79
N ALA A 180 11.89 -6.44 6.55
CA ALA A 180 10.68 -6.35 5.75
C ALA A 180 10.95 -6.13 4.25
N ILE A 181 9.97 -6.49 3.43
CA ILE A 181 9.82 -6.01 2.07
C ILE A 181 8.81 -4.87 2.10
N ILE A 182 9.20 -3.71 1.60
CA ILE A 182 8.35 -2.53 1.52
C ILE A 182 7.98 -2.26 0.07
N THR A 183 6.75 -1.87 -0.17
CA THR A 183 6.29 -1.49 -1.51
C THR A 183 5.13 -0.52 -1.42
N THR A 184 4.72 0.08 -2.53
CA THR A 184 3.46 0.84 -2.55
C THR A 184 2.26 -0.11 -2.52
N TYR A 185 1.13 0.37 -2.01
CA TYR A 185 -0.08 -0.44 -1.96
C TYR A 185 -0.55 -0.90 -3.36
N PHE A 186 -0.19 -0.17 -4.41
CA PHE A 186 -0.49 -0.54 -5.80
C PHE A 186 0.20 -1.85 -6.24
N LEU A 187 1.40 -2.11 -5.73
CA LEU A 187 2.21 -3.28 -6.07
C LEU A 187 2.09 -4.40 -5.04
N TYR A 188 1.47 -4.14 -3.89
CA TYR A 188 1.41 -5.07 -2.76
C TYR A 188 0.97 -6.49 -3.15
N ALA A 189 -0.14 -6.61 -3.89
CA ALA A 189 -0.66 -7.92 -4.28
C ALA A 189 0.31 -8.71 -5.20
N GLN A 190 1.03 -8.00 -6.08
CA GLN A 190 2.02 -8.60 -6.98
C GLN A 190 3.26 -9.03 -6.21
N VAL A 191 3.82 -8.13 -5.37
CA VAL A 191 4.97 -8.42 -4.50
C VAL A 191 4.68 -9.63 -3.62
N ARG A 192 3.50 -9.65 -2.98
CA ARG A 192 3.06 -10.76 -2.15
C ARG A 192 2.96 -12.07 -2.93
N SER A 193 2.44 -12.04 -4.15
CA SER A 193 2.36 -13.23 -5.00
C SER A 193 3.74 -13.79 -5.34
N ILE A 194 4.70 -12.92 -5.67
CA ILE A 194 6.07 -13.30 -6.03
C ILE A 194 6.81 -13.85 -4.79
N ALA A 195 6.72 -13.13 -3.66
CA ALA A 195 7.45 -13.48 -2.45
C ALA A 195 6.81 -14.60 -1.60
N ARG A 196 5.67 -15.15 -2.03
CA ARG A 196 4.86 -16.11 -1.25
C ARG A 196 5.64 -17.31 -0.70
N SER A 197 6.57 -17.87 -1.47
CA SER A 197 7.35 -19.05 -1.07
C SER A 197 8.40 -18.76 -0.01
N TYR A 198 8.74 -17.51 0.20
CA TYR A 198 9.75 -17.05 1.16
C TYR A 198 9.16 -16.55 2.48
N GLN A 199 7.85 -16.30 2.50
CA GLN A 199 7.09 -15.83 3.68
C GLN A 199 7.70 -14.58 4.36
N PRO A 200 8.20 -13.58 3.63
CA PRO A 200 8.72 -12.37 4.26
C PRO A 200 7.57 -11.53 4.81
N ILE A 201 7.89 -10.64 5.72
CA ILE A 201 6.97 -9.58 6.11
C ILE A 201 6.91 -8.54 4.98
N ILE A 202 5.72 -8.22 4.51
CA ILE A 202 5.53 -7.26 3.42
C ILE A 202 4.70 -6.08 3.92
N TYR A 203 5.27 -4.88 3.76
CA TYR A 203 4.64 -3.61 4.12
C TYR A 203 4.17 -2.87 2.87
N GLY A 204 2.86 -2.61 2.78
CA GLY A 204 2.28 -1.78 1.71
C GLY A 204 2.13 -0.33 2.18
N MET A 205 2.84 0.59 1.53
CA MET A 205 2.80 2.01 1.84
C MET A 205 1.78 2.74 0.99
N THR A 206 1.01 3.64 1.59
CA THR A 206 0.18 4.58 0.84
C THR A 206 0.99 5.81 0.45
N VAL A 207 0.60 6.43 -0.65
CA VAL A 207 1.27 7.61 -1.20
C VAL A 207 0.31 8.80 -1.26
N GLU A 208 0.84 10.00 -1.20
CA GLU A 208 0.10 11.25 -1.20
C GLU A 208 0.36 12.04 -2.47
N VAL A 209 -0.63 12.84 -2.82
CA VAL A 209 -0.54 13.83 -3.90
C VAL A 209 -0.01 15.15 -3.32
N ALA A 210 0.84 15.85 -4.07
CA ALA A 210 1.34 17.15 -3.65
C ALA A 210 0.19 18.16 -3.43
N PRO A 211 0.27 19.01 -2.39
CA PRO A 211 -0.73 20.05 -2.15
C PRO A 211 -0.97 20.95 -3.37
N SER A 212 0.07 21.25 -4.14
CA SER A 212 -0.03 22.03 -5.37
C SER A 212 -0.93 21.42 -6.44
N VAL A 213 -0.97 20.09 -6.51
CA VAL A 213 -1.86 19.36 -7.42
C VAL A 213 -3.31 19.47 -6.94
N ILE A 214 -3.53 19.34 -5.63
CA ILE A 214 -4.86 19.51 -5.02
C ILE A 214 -5.38 20.93 -5.25
N ASP A 215 -4.54 21.94 -5.05
CA ASP A 215 -4.88 23.34 -5.29
C ASP A 215 -5.21 23.59 -6.78
N ALA A 216 -4.40 23.03 -7.68
CA ALA A 216 -4.62 23.17 -9.13
C ALA A 216 -5.97 22.51 -9.55
N ILE A 217 -6.27 21.31 -9.04
CA ILE A 217 -7.56 20.64 -9.28
C ILE A 217 -8.70 21.47 -8.69
N GLY A 218 -8.50 22.04 -7.49
CA GLY A 218 -9.46 22.89 -6.81
C GLY A 218 -9.82 24.16 -7.60
N ALA A 219 -8.86 24.71 -8.35
CA ALA A 219 -9.01 25.94 -9.11
C ALA A 219 -9.67 25.76 -10.49
N LEU A 220 -9.90 24.53 -10.94
CA LEU A 220 -10.51 24.28 -12.26
C LEU A 220 -11.96 24.72 -12.32
N GLU A 221 -12.40 25.13 -13.51
CA GLU A 221 -13.81 25.40 -13.78
C GLU A 221 -14.62 24.09 -13.78
N ALA A 222 -15.90 24.19 -13.41
CA ALA A 222 -16.79 23.04 -13.44
C ALA A 222 -16.91 22.46 -14.87
N GLY A 223 -16.87 21.14 -14.98
CA GLY A 223 -16.88 20.44 -16.27
C GLY A 223 -15.53 20.40 -16.98
N SER A 224 -14.46 20.94 -16.37
CA SER A 224 -13.12 20.81 -16.92
C SER A 224 -12.66 19.35 -16.90
N MET A 225 -11.86 18.97 -17.92
CA MET A 225 -11.30 17.63 -18.03
C MET A 225 -9.92 17.56 -17.38
N VAL A 226 -9.74 16.58 -16.48
CA VAL A 226 -8.45 16.16 -15.93
C VAL A 226 -8.03 14.89 -16.66
N ALA A 227 -6.92 14.94 -17.38
CA ALA A 227 -6.37 13.76 -18.03
C ALA A 227 -5.34 13.08 -17.11
N VAL A 228 -5.50 11.80 -16.89
CA VAL A 228 -4.60 10.97 -16.10
C VAL A 228 -3.88 9.99 -17.02
N ILE A 229 -2.55 10.06 -17.06
CA ILE A 229 -1.73 9.21 -17.93
C ILE A 229 -0.80 8.38 -17.07
N CYS A 230 -0.95 7.06 -17.09
CA CYS A 230 -0.05 6.17 -16.34
C CYS A 230 0.00 4.74 -16.92
N ARG A 231 0.96 3.95 -16.41
CA ARG A 231 1.14 2.55 -16.80
C ARG A 231 0.11 1.62 -16.19
N LYS A 232 -0.32 1.91 -14.96
CA LYS A 232 -1.14 1.00 -14.16
C LYS A 232 -2.54 1.55 -13.93
N ASP A 233 -3.53 0.74 -14.22
CA ASP A 233 -4.94 1.02 -13.95
C ASP A 233 -5.20 1.30 -12.47
N GLU A 234 -4.52 0.59 -11.55
CA GLU A 234 -4.72 0.75 -10.12
C GLU A 234 -4.30 2.13 -9.62
N SER A 235 -3.14 2.62 -10.06
CA SER A 235 -2.62 3.95 -9.72
C SER A 235 -3.51 5.05 -10.30
N ALA A 236 -3.85 4.95 -11.59
CA ALA A 236 -4.75 5.88 -12.25
C ALA A 236 -6.15 5.90 -11.63
N GLY A 237 -6.67 4.73 -11.34
CA GLY A 237 -7.98 4.59 -10.70
C GLY A 237 -8.03 5.20 -9.30
N ALA A 238 -6.96 5.06 -8.51
CA ALA A 238 -6.87 5.68 -7.19
C ALA A 238 -6.83 7.21 -7.30
N PHE A 239 -6.03 7.74 -8.24
CA PHE A 239 -5.95 9.17 -8.48
C PHE A 239 -7.29 9.74 -9.01
N SER A 240 -7.91 9.06 -9.97
CA SER A 240 -9.23 9.46 -10.49
C SER A 240 -10.29 9.52 -9.40
N ASN A 241 -10.30 8.53 -8.49
CA ASN A 241 -11.21 8.57 -7.34
C ASN A 241 -10.93 9.74 -6.41
N LEU A 242 -9.66 10.08 -6.19
CA LEU A 242 -9.28 11.24 -5.39
C LEU A 242 -9.84 12.53 -6.01
N VAL A 243 -9.62 12.73 -7.32
CA VAL A 243 -10.15 13.89 -8.06
C VAL A 243 -11.67 13.95 -7.92
N GLN A 244 -12.37 12.85 -8.17
CA GLN A 244 -13.83 12.77 -8.09
C GLN A 244 -14.37 13.00 -6.66
N ARG A 245 -13.61 12.68 -5.62
CA ARG A 245 -13.99 12.98 -4.22
C ARG A 245 -13.86 14.46 -3.89
N ILE A 246 -12.82 15.13 -4.42
CA ILE A 246 -12.55 16.55 -4.17
C ILE A 246 -13.46 17.43 -5.06
N ARG A 247 -13.60 17.07 -6.32
CA ARG A 247 -14.32 17.82 -7.35
C ARG A 247 -15.15 16.86 -8.21
N PRO A 248 -16.35 16.47 -7.75
CA PRO A 248 -17.24 15.53 -8.46
C PRO A 248 -17.80 16.12 -9.76
N ASP A 249 -17.65 17.41 -9.95
CA ASP A 249 -18.08 18.17 -11.11
C ASP A 249 -17.07 18.18 -12.27
N LEU A 250 -15.86 17.61 -12.08
CA LEU A 250 -14.85 17.50 -13.11
C LEU A 250 -14.99 16.19 -13.90
N GLU A 251 -14.61 16.23 -15.16
CA GLU A 251 -14.44 15.05 -15.99
C GLU A 251 -13.03 14.49 -15.80
N VAL A 252 -12.90 13.16 -15.59
CA VAL A 252 -11.60 12.52 -15.44
C VAL A 252 -11.47 11.41 -16.47
N ASP A 253 -10.55 11.59 -17.40
CA ASP A 253 -10.22 10.59 -18.40
C ASP A 253 -8.86 9.94 -18.11
N VAL A 254 -8.80 8.61 -18.18
CA VAL A 254 -7.60 7.81 -17.95
C VAL A 254 -7.05 7.29 -19.26
N TYR A 255 -5.77 7.46 -19.46
CA TYR A 255 -5.04 7.00 -20.63
C TYR A 255 -3.86 6.13 -20.23
N HIS A 256 -3.66 5.05 -20.98
CA HIS A 256 -2.49 4.19 -20.79
C HIS A 256 -1.25 4.76 -21.46
N GLU A 257 -0.08 4.42 -20.92
CA GLU A 257 1.23 4.88 -21.40
C GLU A 257 1.52 4.48 -22.85
N ASP A 258 0.98 3.37 -23.34
CA ASP A 258 1.08 2.95 -24.74
C ASP A 258 0.50 4.01 -25.72
N LYS A 259 -0.39 4.88 -25.21
CA LYS A 259 -0.91 6.05 -25.93
C LYS A 259 -0.13 7.34 -25.69
N CYS A 260 1.04 7.28 -25.04
CA CYS A 260 1.84 8.48 -24.79
C CYS A 260 2.30 9.23 -26.05
N SER A 261 2.39 8.57 -27.19
CA SER A 261 2.61 9.27 -28.47
C SER A 261 1.47 10.25 -28.84
N GLU A 262 0.29 10.06 -28.24
CA GLU A 262 -0.91 10.86 -28.48
C GLU A 262 -1.15 11.92 -27.38
N TRP A 263 -0.22 12.09 -26.43
CA TRP A 263 -0.41 13.00 -25.30
C TRP A 263 -0.75 14.45 -25.72
N ARG A 264 -0.28 14.89 -26.90
CA ARG A 264 -0.61 16.22 -27.44
C ARG A 264 -2.11 16.36 -27.73
N ASN A 265 -2.71 15.33 -28.33
CA ASN A 265 -4.14 15.32 -28.61
C ASN A 265 -4.97 15.24 -27.32
N ILE A 266 -4.42 14.63 -26.27
CA ILE A 266 -5.02 14.58 -24.95
C ILE A 266 -4.93 15.96 -24.29
N ALA A 267 -3.76 16.60 -24.36
CA ALA A 267 -3.52 17.94 -23.83
C ALA A 267 -4.44 18.99 -24.43
N GLU A 268 -4.77 18.89 -25.73
CA GLU A 268 -5.70 19.83 -26.37
C GLU A 268 -7.11 19.83 -25.75
N LYS A 269 -7.49 18.78 -25.08
CA LYS A 269 -8.82 18.60 -24.48
C LYS A 269 -8.81 18.77 -22.97
N ALA A 270 -7.67 18.60 -22.34
CA ALA A 270 -7.52 18.62 -20.90
C ALA A 270 -7.22 20.03 -20.37
N ALA A 271 -7.76 20.36 -19.21
CA ALA A 271 -7.38 21.55 -18.48
C ALA A 271 -6.03 21.36 -17.76
N ILE A 272 -5.77 20.13 -17.29
CA ILE A 272 -4.48 19.70 -16.69
C ILE A 272 -4.17 18.25 -17.07
N LEU A 273 -2.90 17.92 -17.08
CA LEU A 273 -2.40 16.54 -17.18
C LEU A 273 -1.83 16.12 -15.84
N CYS A 274 -2.22 14.93 -15.39
CA CYS A 274 -1.64 14.26 -14.23
C CYS A 274 -0.99 12.96 -14.70
N ALA A 275 0.31 12.83 -14.50
CA ALA A 275 1.07 11.71 -15.05
C ALA A 275 1.99 11.08 -14.00
N SER A 276 2.51 9.88 -14.28
CA SER A 276 3.62 9.33 -13.51
C SER A 276 4.89 10.18 -13.69
N PRO A 277 5.83 10.17 -12.74
CA PRO A 277 7.02 11.04 -12.81
C PRO A 277 7.82 10.90 -14.10
N ALA A 278 8.04 9.68 -14.59
CA ALA A 278 8.76 9.45 -15.84
C ALA A 278 8.09 10.11 -17.03
N LEU A 279 6.77 10.07 -17.07
CA LEU A 279 5.97 10.72 -18.11
C LEU A 279 5.90 12.23 -17.92
N THR A 280 5.81 12.70 -16.69
CA THR A 280 5.82 14.12 -16.36
C THR A 280 7.11 14.78 -16.86
N GLU A 281 8.27 14.16 -16.62
CA GLU A 281 9.56 14.64 -17.11
C GLU A 281 9.59 14.68 -18.65
N GLN A 282 9.18 13.59 -19.30
CA GLN A 282 9.13 13.49 -20.75
C GLN A 282 8.21 14.54 -21.40
N ILE A 283 7.03 14.76 -20.82
CA ILE A 283 6.06 15.72 -21.32
C ILE A 283 6.54 17.16 -21.07
N SER A 284 7.13 17.43 -19.88
CA SER A 284 7.63 18.75 -19.50
C SER A 284 8.81 19.22 -20.35
N GLN A 285 9.62 18.29 -20.88
CA GLN A 285 10.68 18.59 -21.85
C GLN A 285 10.16 18.93 -23.24
N SER A 286 8.86 18.75 -23.49
CA SER A 286 8.18 19.04 -24.75
C SER A 286 7.40 20.36 -24.62
N GLU A 287 7.07 21.01 -25.73
CA GLU A 287 6.16 22.17 -25.72
C GLU A 287 4.73 21.69 -25.37
N CYS A 288 4.40 21.69 -24.09
CA CYS A 288 3.06 21.39 -23.58
C CYS A 288 2.36 22.69 -23.18
N PHE A 289 1.15 22.92 -23.68
CA PHE A 289 0.39 24.15 -23.44
C PHE A 289 -0.50 24.07 -22.19
N VAL A 290 -0.62 22.90 -21.57
CA VAL A 290 -1.38 22.71 -20.34
C VAL A 290 -0.45 22.34 -19.18
N PRO A 291 -0.81 22.72 -17.94
CA PRO A 291 -0.04 22.33 -16.77
C PRO A 291 0.06 20.81 -16.63
N VAL A 292 1.26 20.32 -16.31
CA VAL A 292 1.55 18.90 -16.09
C VAL A 292 1.97 18.70 -14.64
N TYR A 293 1.36 17.74 -13.99
CA TYR A 293 1.60 17.42 -12.58
C TYR A 293 1.93 15.95 -12.38
N GLU A 294 2.80 15.66 -11.43
CA GLU A 294 3.01 14.31 -10.95
C GLU A 294 1.83 13.87 -10.07
N MET A 295 1.36 12.63 -10.27
CA MET A 295 0.25 12.10 -9.48
C MET A 295 0.63 11.88 -8.01
N TRP A 296 1.83 11.40 -7.75
CA TRP A 296 2.28 10.97 -6.42
C TRP A 296 3.56 11.69 -6.02
N ASP A 297 3.56 12.27 -4.84
CA ASP A 297 4.65 13.10 -4.33
C ASP A 297 5.52 12.37 -3.31
N ARG A 298 4.89 11.83 -2.27
CA ARG A 298 5.58 11.21 -1.14
C ARG A 298 4.78 10.08 -0.52
N ILE A 299 5.44 9.31 0.33
CA ILE A 299 4.78 8.33 1.20
C ILE A 299 3.97 9.07 2.27
N ASN A 300 2.77 8.58 2.52
CA ASN A 300 1.85 9.11 3.52
C ASN A 300 2.45 9.00 4.93
N GLU A 301 2.32 10.07 5.72
CA GLU A 301 2.86 10.15 7.07
C GLU A 301 2.34 9.04 8.00
N GLN A 302 1.06 8.69 7.91
CA GLN A 302 0.48 7.62 8.71
C GLN A 302 1.08 6.26 8.37
N SER A 303 1.27 5.96 7.08
CA SER A 303 1.95 4.73 6.64
C SER A 303 3.40 4.69 7.13
N MET A 304 4.09 5.82 7.08
CA MET A 304 5.46 5.94 7.59
C MET A 304 5.53 5.70 9.10
N ASN A 305 4.61 6.28 9.87
CA ASN A 305 4.56 6.07 11.33
C ASN A 305 4.26 4.61 11.69
N MET A 306 3.35 3.96 10.95
CA MET A 306 3.09 2.52 11.13
C MET A 306 4.32 1.65 10.83
N LEU A 307 5.11 2.02 9.80
CA LEU A 307 6.36 1.33 9.50
C LEU A 307 7.39 1.51 10.62
N LYS A 308 7.54 2.74 11.13
CA LYS A 308 8.43 3.04 12.28
C LYS A 308 8.04 2.22 13.50
N ASP A 309 6.76 2.20 13.86
CA ASP A 309 6.24 1.42 15.00
C ASP A 309 6.47 -0.09 14.83
N TYR A 310 6.52 -0.57 13.58
CA TYR A 310 6.81 -1.96 13.30
C TYR A 310 8.31 -2.27 13.40
N LEU A 311 9.16 -1.37 12.92
CA LEU A 311 10.61 -1.60 12.85
C LEU A 311 11.33 -1.30 14.19
N HIS A 312 10.74 -0.53 15.08
CA HIS A 312 11.28 -0.11 16.38
C HIS A 312 10.43 -0.61 17.55
#